data_9a9c7018b2b0b5f3150fe91e71e917c8
#
_entry.id   9a9c7018b2b0b5f3150fe91e71e917c8
#
_cell.length_a   1.000
_cell.length_b   1.000
_cell.length_c   1.000
_cell.angle_alpha   90.00
_cell.angle_beta   90.00
_cell.angle_gamma   90.00
#
_symmetry.space_group_name_H-M   'P 1'
#
loop_
_entity.id
_entity.type
_entity.pdbx_description
1 polymer ?
#
loop_
_entity_poly.entity_id
_entity_poly.type
_entity_poly.pdbx_seq_one_letter_code
_entity_poly.pdbx_strand_id
1 'polypeptide(L)'
;KNCLIDGGSSDVSSVGAYRIEPYLLYCGIRNIDYAFVSHGDEDHISGIRELLEDQRLGIGIRTLVLPAEEYWDEKLKELAVLAAENGTRIAEIHAGEQVVDGTGEQKMSLRCIGPEMGLSESGNAASMVLQAEYGNFSMLLTGDVEGAGEKQLVKSGRLGKCRILKAAHHGSPHPILPSRCLSS
;
A
#
# COMPACT_ATOMS: atom_id res chain seq x y z
N LYS A 1 11.80 6.12 -9.41
CA LYS A 1 10.86 4.99 -9.42
C LYS A 1 9.45 5.47 -9.19
N ASN A 2 8.49 4.80 -9.81
CA ASN A 2 7.07 5.07 -9.66
C ASN A 2 6.48 4.02 -8.72
N CYS A 3 5.88 4.46 -7.64
CA CYS A 3 5.19 3.59 -6.68
C CYS A 3 3.70 3.94 -6.67
N LEU A 4 2.85 2.94 -6.75
CA LEU A 4 1.42 3.03 -6.50
C LEU A 4 1.15 2.36 -5.15
N ILE A 5 0.34 2.99 -4.30
CA ILE A 5 -0.02 2.42 -3.00
C ILE A 5 -1.53 2.42 -2.92
N ASP A 6 -2.08 1.21 -2.95
CA ASP A 6 -3.49 0.93 -3.19
C ASP A 6 -4.01 1.59 -4.48
N GLY A 7 -5.14 1.18 -4.95
CA GLY A 7 -5.70 1.71 -6.19
C GLY A 7 -7.00 1.04 -6.53
N GLY A 8 -7.98 1.21 -5.69
CA GLY A 8 -9.30 0.64 -5.87
C GLY A 8 -10.42 1.63 -5.60
N SER A 9 -11.65 1.19 -5.80
CA SER A 9 -12.87 1.90 -5.41
C SER A 9 -14.01 0.90 -5.30
N SER A 10 -14.86 1.06 -4.29
CA SER A 10 -16.14 0.37 -4.18
C SER A 10 -17.26 1.11 -4.91
N ASP A 11 -17.09 2.41 -5.16
CA ASP A 11 -18.14 3.29 -5.71
C ASP A 11 -17.99 3.57 -7.20
N VAL A 12 -16.76 3.42 -7.74
CA VAL A 12 -16.45 3.70 -9.14
C VAL A 12 -16.09 2.42 -9.84
N SER A 13 -16.91 2.01 -10.81
CA SER A 13 -16.57 0.91 -11.71
C SER A 13 -15.42 1.29 -12.63
N SER A 14 -14.55 0.32 -12.95
CA SER A 14 -13.43 0.49 -13.88
C SER A 14 -12.50 1.66 -13.48
N VAL A 15 -12.17 1.73 -12.20
CA VAL A 15 -11.32 2.78 -11.64
C VAL A 15 -9.91 2.75 -12.22
N GLY A 16 -9.40 1.58 -12.57
CA GLY A 16 -8.14 1.40 -13.28
C GLY A 16 -8.12 2.10 -14.62
N ALA A 17 -9.13 1.82 -15.46
CA ALA A 17 -9.25 2.37 -16.80
C ALA A 17 -9.63 3.87 -16.83
N TYR A 18 -10.50 4.31 -15.94
CA TYR A 18 -11.05 5.67 -16.03
C TYR A 18 -10.44 6.69 -15.06
N ARG A 19 -9.61 6.25 -14.12
CA ARG A 19 -8.95 7.14 -13.15
C ARG A 19 -7.45 6.94 -13.10
N ILE A 20 -6.98 5.71 -12.85
CA ILE A 20 -5.56 5.45 -12.61
C ILE A 20 -4.77 5.58 -13.90
N GLU A 21 -5.16 4.87 -14.97
CA GLU A 21 -4.45 4.92 -16.24
C GLU A 21 -4.36 6.33 -16.82
N PRO A 22 -5.48 7.08 -17.00
CA PRO A 22 -5.41 8.42 -17.59
C PRO A 22 -4.52 9.37 -16.79
N TYR A 23 -4.55 9.28 -15.47
CA TYR A 23 -3.70 10.09 -14.61
C TYR A 23 -2.22 9.75 -14.78
N LEU A 24 -1.87 8.46 -14.77
CA LEU A 24 -0.49 8.03 -14.94
C LEU A 24 0.05 8.39 -16.33
N LEU A 25 -0.76 8.21 -17.37
CA LEU A 25 -0.39 8.60 -18.74
C LEU A 25 -0.22 10.12 -18.85
N TYR A 26 -1.07 10.91 -18.22
CA TYR A 26 -0.92 12.37 -18.15
C TYR A 26 0.41 12.76 -17.48
N CYS A 27 0.83 12.03 -16.45
CA CYS A 27 2.13 12.20 -15.79
C CYS A 27 3.31 11.63 -16.59
N GLY A 28 3.07 11.04 -17.77
CA GLY A 28 4.11 10.38 -18.58
C GLY A 28 4.59 9.04 -18.02
N ILE A 29 3.83 8.46 -17.09
CA ILE A 29 4.15 7.18 -16.42
C ILE A 29 3.45 6.05 -17.16
N ARG A 30 4.24 5.10 -17.69
CA ARG A 30 3.74 3.87 -18.33
C ARG A 30 4.11 2.60 -17.57
N ASN A 31 4.99 2.73 -16.58
CA ASN A 31 5.41 1.59 -15.76
C ASN A 31 5.39 2.00 -14.28
N ILE A 32 4.74 1.19 -13.50
CA ILE A 32 4.76 1.20 -12.04
C ILE A 32 5.87 0.23 -11.63
N ASP A 33 6.91 0.72 -10.95
CA ASP A 33 8.00 -0.13 -10.48
C ASP A 33 7.53 -1.03 -9.33
N TYR A 34 6.70 -0.47 -8.44
CA TYR A 34 6.12 -1.17 -7.29
C TYR A 34 4.66 -0.75 -7.08
N ALA A 35 3.74 -1.71 -7.13
CA ALA A 35 2.38 -1.54 -6.65
C ALA A 35 2.26 -2.21 -5.28
N PHE A 36 2.05 -1.42 -4.23
CA PHE A 36 1.81 -1.91 -2.88
C PHE A 36 0.33 -2.05 -2.64
N VAL A 37 -0.09 -3.16 -2.05
CA VAL A 37 -1.47 -3.41 -1.65
C VAL A 37 -1.52 -3.59 -0.15
N SER A 38 -2.31 -2.76 0.53
CA SER A 38 -2.39 -2.81 1.99
C SER A 38 -3.16 -4.03 2.49
N HIS A 39 -4.27 -4.37 1.85
CA HIS A 39 -5.14 -5.53 2.15
C HIS A 39 -6.08 -5.82 0.98
N GLY A 40 -6.91 -6.89 1.06
CA GLY A 40 -7.66 -7.44 -0.06
C GLY A 40 -9.01 -6.79 -0.37
N ASP A 41 -9.40 -5.66 0.24
CA ASP A 41 -10.70 -5.06 -0.04
C ASP A 41 -10.76 -4.35 -1.40
N GLU A 42 -11.94 -4.37 -2.04
CA GLU A 42 -12.14 -3.92 -3.42
C GLU A 42 -11.75 -2.46 -3.63
N ASP A 43 -12.00 -1.62 -2.65
CA ASP A 43 -11.63 -0.21 -2.69
C ASP A 43 -10.12 0.05 -2.57
N HIS A 44 -9.33 -1.00 -2.37
CA HIS A 44 -7.86 -0.98 -2.40
C HIS A 44 -7.27 -1.69 -3.62
N ILE A 45 -7.93 -2.75 -4.15
CA ILE A 45 -7.33 -3.61 -5.18
C ILE A 45 -7.99 -3.53 -6.55
N SER A 46 -9.25 -3.07 -6.69
CA SER A 46 -10.01 -3.21 -7.94
C SER A 46 -9.33 -2.60 -9.16
N GLY A 47 -8.76 -1.42 -9.04
CA GLY A 47 -8.05 -0.77 -10.15
C GLY A 47 -6.69 -1.41 -10.45
N ILE A 48 -5.97 -1.91 -9.45
CA ILE A 48 -4.73 -2.67 -9.65
C ILE A 48 -5.05 -3.97 -10.41
N ARG A 49 -6.14 -4.65 -10.04
CA ARG A 49 -6.64 -5.82 -10.75
C ARG A 49 -6.93 -5.50 -12.22
N GLU A 50 -7.65 -4.42 -12.51
CA GLU A 50 -7.93 -3.98 -13.88
C GLU A 50 -6.64 -3.72 -14.69
N LEU A 51 -5.65 -3.07 -14.10
CA LEU A 51 -4.35 -2.81 -14.75
C LEU A 51 -3.60 -4.11 -15.06
N LEU A 52 -3.77 -5.15 -14.25
CA LEU A 52 -3.18 -6.47 -14.50
C LEU A 52 -3.94 -7.26 -15.56
N GLU A 53 -5.28 -7.22 -15.53
CA GLU A 53 -6.15 -7.98 -16.45
C GLU A 53 -6.17 -7.41 -17.86
N ASP A 54 -6.27 -6.10 -18.01
CA ASP A 54 -6.47 -5.46 -19.31
C ASP A 54 -5.17 -4.97 -19.92
N GLN A 55 -4.54 -5.84 -20.70
CA GLN A 55 -3.31 -5.55 -21.47
C GLN A 55 -3.45 -4.38 -22.46
N ARG A 56 -4.67 -3.90 -22.74
CA ARG A 56 -4.91 -2.71 -23.60
C ARG A 56 -4.65 -1.42 -22.85
N LEU A 57 -4.72 -1.46 -21.50
CA LEU A 57 -4.32 -0.34 -20.69
C LEU A 57 -2.81 -0.13 -20.82
N GLY A 58 -2.40 1.10 -21.04
CA GLY A 58 -1.01 1.43 -21.36
C GLY A 58 -0.05 1.46 -20.16
N ILE A 59 -0.42 0.82 -19.04
CA ILE A 59 0.32 0.82 -17.78
C ILE A 59 0.75 -0.59 -17.42
N GLY A 60 2.06 -0.79 -17.27
CA GLY A 60 2.63 -2.04 -16.76
C GLY A 60 2.97 -1.95 -15.26
N ILE A 61 2.83 -3.06 -14.55
CA ILE A 61 3.26 -3.21 -13.16
C ILE A 61 4.43 -4.19 -13.12
N ARG A 62 5.60 -3.75 -12.62
CA ARG A 62 6.80 -4.60 -12.55
C ARG A 62 6.79 -5.53 -11.33
N THR A 63 6.38 -4.99 -10.20
CA THR A 63 6.34 -5.74 -8.93
C THR A 63 5.08 -5.39 -8.17
N LEU A 64 4.30 -6.40 -7.84
CA LEU A 64 3.22 -6.32 -6.86
C LEU A 64 3.81 -6.66 -5.50
N VAL A 65 3.65 -5.76 -4.53
CA VAL A 65 4.15 -5.93 -3.16
C VAL A 65 2.96 -6.11 -2.23
N LEU A 66 2.91 -7.24 -1.57
CA LEU A 66 1.85 -7.66 -0.66
C LEU A 66 2.36 -7.73 0.79
N PRO A 67 1.49 -7.68 1.79
CA PRO A 67 1.87 -8.01 3.18
C PRO A 67 2.36 -9.45 3.27
N ALA A 68 2.85 -9.86 4.44
CA ALA A 68 3.25 -11.25 4.69
C ALA A 68 2.13 -12.23 4.34
N GLU A 69 2.48 -13.38 3.74
CA GLU A 69 1.52 -14.39 3.24
C GLU A 69 0.52 -14.85 4.30
N GLU A 70 0.90 -14.86 5.58
CA GLU A 70 -0.01 -15.25 6.68
C GLU A 70 -1.25 -14.34 6.78
N TYR A 71 -1.23 -13.14 6.15
CA TYR A 71 -2.33 -12.17 6.13
C TYR A 71 -3.12 -12.17 4.81
N TRP A 72 -2.78 -13.06 3.87
CA TRP A 72 -3.48 -13.11 2.60
C TRP A 72 -4.84 -13.78 2.73
N ASP A 73 -5.87 -13.04 2.40
CA ASP A 73 -7.20 -13.56 2.12
C ASP A 73 -7.27 -14.15 0.68
N GLU A 74 -8.42 -14.67 0.31
CA GLU A 74 -8.61 -15.26 -1.02
C GLU A 74 -8.42 -14.20 -2.13
N LYS A 75 -8.81 -12.96 -1.91
CA LYS A 75 -8.68 -11.89 -2.92
C LYS A 75 -7.23 -11.51 -3.17
N LEU A 76 -6.38 -11.45 -2.13
CA LEU A 76 -4.94 -11.24 -2.29
C LEU A 76 -4.27 -12.41 -2.99
N LYS A 77 -4.68 -13.65 -2.71
CA LYS A 77 -4.20 -14.84 -3.42
C LYS A 77 -4.57 -14.81 -4.90
N GLU A 78 -5.82 -14.51 -5.22
CA GLU A 78 -6.28 -14.35 -6.59
C GLU A 78 -5.51 -13.24 -7.32
N LEU A 79 -5.30 -12.10 -6.67
CA LEU A 79 -4.52 -10.99 -7.23
C LEU A 79 -3.06 -11.38 -7.48
N ALA A 80 -2.45 -12.17 -6.57
CA ALA A 80 -1.09 -12.65 -6.74
C ALA A 80 -1.00 -13.63 -7.94
N VAL A 81 -1.95 -14.55 -8.09
CA VAL A 81 -2.01 -15.47 -9.24
C VAL A 81 -2.15 -14.67 -10.54
N LEU A 82 -3.09 -13.74 -10.60
CA LEU A 82 -3.30 -12.88 -11.76
C LEU A 82 -2.04 -12.09 -12.13
N ALA A 83 -1.35 -11.51 -11.15
CA ALA A 83 -0.11 -10.79 -11.36
C ALA A 83 0.99 -11.68 -11.96
N ALA A 84 1.14 -12.91 -11.43
CA ALA A 84 2.12 -13.88 -11.94
C ALA A 84 1.82 -14.29 -13.37
N GLU A 85 0.56 -14.58 -13.70
CA GLU A 85 0.12 -14.94 -15.05
C GLU A 85 0.40 -13.83 -16.08
N ASN A 86 0.38 -12.58 -15.64
CA ASN A 86 0.66 -11.41 -16.49
C ASN A 86 2.11 -10.91 -16.40
N GLY A 87 3.02 -11.74 -15.87
CA GLY A 87 4.46 -11.46 -15.84
C GLY A 87 4.90 -10.40 -14.83
N THR A 88 4.02 -10.02 -13.89
CA THR A 88 4.34 -9.15 -12.77
C THR A 88 5.01 -9.97 -11.65
N ARG A 89 6.15 -9.49 -11.16
CA ARG A 89 6.82 -10.13 -10.03
C ARG A 89 6.01 -9.89 -8.75
N ILE A 90 5.88 -10.92 -7.92
CA ILE A 90 5.30 -10.82 -6.59
C ILE A 90 6.42 -10.72 -5.56
N ALA A 91 6.26 -9.84 -4.59
CA ALA A 91 7.13 -9.72 -3.45
C ALA A 91 6.29 -9.51 -2.18
N GLU A 92 6.76 -10.06 -1.09
CA GLU A 92 6.24 -9.76 0.24
C GLU A 92 7.10 -8.68 0.91
N ILE A 93 6.49 -7.94 1.83
CA ILE A 93 7.21 -7.01 2.69
C ILE A 93 6.74 -7.18 4.13
N HIS A 94 7.71 -7.33 5.04
CA HIS A 94 7.48 -7.53 6.46
C HIS A 94 7.77 -6.28 7.27
N ALA A 95 7.19 -6.18 8.46
CA ALA A 95 7.46 -5.07 9.38
C ALA A 95 8.98 -4.95 9.66
N GLY A 96 9.53 -3.76 9.42
CA GLY A 96 10.94 -3.45 9.52
C GLY A 96 11.68 -3.44 8.19
N GLU A 97 11.17 -4.05 7.14
CA GLU A 97 11.75 -4.02 5.80
C GLU A 97 11.43 -2.73 5.05
N GLN A 98 12.18 -2.43 4.01
CA GLN A 98 12.00 -1.21 3.23
C GLN A 98 12.42 -1.36 1.78
N VAL A 99 11.76 -0.61 0.91
CA VAL A 99 12.20 -0.33 -0.45
C VAL A 99 12.90 1.03 -0.46
N VAL A 100 14.10 1.07 -1.04
CA VAL A 100 14.91 2.28 -1.11
C VAL A 100 15.22 2.63 -2.56
N ASP A 101 15.14 3.90 -2.92
CA ASP A 101 15.58 4.44 -4.19
C ASP A 101 16.39 5.73 -4.00
N GLY A 102 17.44 5.89 -4.82
CA GLY A 102 18.35 7.03 -4.71
C GLY A 102 19.40 6.91 -3.59
N THR A 103 20.17 7.96 -3.45
CA THR A 103 21.26 8.06 -2.46
C THR A 103 21.32 9.46 -1.86
N GLY A 104 21.97 9.60 -0.70
CA GLY A 104 22.15 10.89 -0.03
C GLY A 104 20.81 11.56 0.35
N GLU A 105 20.72 12.86 0.16
CA GLU A 105 19.53 13.66 0.50
C GLU A 105 18.33 13.42 -0.44
N GLN A 106 18.56 12.84 -1.62
CA GLN A 106 17.52 12.48 -2.58
C GLN A 106 17.06 11.02 -2.42
N LYS A 107 17.43 10.39 -1.34
CA LYS A 107 16.99 9.04 -1.01
C LYS A 107 15.50 9.03 -0.66
N MET A 108 14.73 8.23 -1.38
CA MET A 108 13.36 7.86 -1.02
C MET A 108 13.40 6.51 -0.29
N SER A 109 12.66 6.37 0.78
CA SER A 109 12.40 5.09 1.42
C SER A 109 10.92 4.88 1.66
N LEU A 110 10.46 3.66 1.41
CA LEU A 110 9.15 3.15 1.81
C LEU A 110 9.42 2.00 2.78
N ARG A 111 9.17 2.22 4.06
CA ARG A 111 9.38 1.24 5.13
C ARG A 111 8.05 0.65 5.55
N CYS A 112 7.94 -0.66 5.57
CA CYS A 112 6.84 -1.35 6.21
C CYS A 112 7.02 -1.29 7.73
N ILE A 113 6.02 -0.78 8.44
CA ILE A 113 6.04 -0.67 9.91
C ILE A 113 4.97 -1.51 10.58
N GLY A 114 4.13 -2.19 9.83
CA GLY A 114 3.11 -3.13 10.28
C GLY A 114 2.43 -3.83 9.10
N PRO A 115 1.72 -4.94 9.36
CA PRO A 115 1.58 -5.61 10.66
C PRO A 115 2.86 -6.35 11.09
N GLU A 116 3.04 -6.52 12.40
CA GLU A 116 4.05 -7.43 12.95
C GLU A 116 3.52 -8.87 12.83
N MET A 117 4.43 -9.83 12.65
CA MET A 117 4.09 -11.25 12.58
C MET A 117 3.28 -11.73 13.80
N GLY A 118 2.35 -12.65 13.54
CA GLY A 118 1.55 -13.27 14.60
C GLY A 118 0.35 -12.44 15.07
N LEU A 119 -0.10 -11.44 14.30
CA LEU A 119 -1.39 -10.82 14.51
C LEU A 119 -2.49 -11.85 14.24
N SER A 120 -3.40 -12.04 15.20
CA SER A 120 -4.46 -13.07 15.10
C SER A 120 -5.65 -12.65 14.22
N GLU A 121 -5.74 -11.38 13.85
CA GLU A 121 -6.78 -10.81 13.00
C GLU A 121 -6.25 -10.60 11.58
N SER A 122 -7.14 -10.70 10.58
CA SER A 122 -6.86 -10.48 9.15
C SER A 122 -7.66 -9.29 8.60
N GLY A 123 -7.63 -9.08 7.30
CA GLY A 123 -8.35 -7.97 6.65
C GLY A 123 -7.82 -6.61 7.10
N ASN A 124 -8.72 -5.68 7.43
CA ASN A 124 -8.36 -4.32 7.84
C ASN A 124 -7.34 -4.28 8.97
N ALA A 125 -7.50 -5.11 10.01
CA ALA A 125 -6.58 -5.16 11.14
C ALA A 125 -5.14 -5.49 10.69
N ALA A 126 -4.98 -6.31 9.66
CA ALA A 126 -3.70 -6.72 9.09
C ALA A 126 -3.26 -5.87 7.88
N SER A 127 -3.83 -4.68 7.69
CA SER A 127 -3.41 -3.76 6.63
C SER A 127 -1.92 -3.44 6.72
N MET A 128 -1.23 -3.51 5.57
CA MET A 128 0.14 -3.04 5.46
C MET A 128 0.21 -1.54 5.77
N VAL A 129 1.07 -1.17 6.69
CA VAL A 129 1.32 0.23 7.04
C VAL A 129 2.71 0.62 6.56
N LEU A 130 2.77 1.67 5.74
CA LEU A 130 4.01 2.16 5.14
C LEU A 130 4.36 3.56 5.66
N GLN A 131 5.62 3.75 6.00
CA GLN A 131 6.20 5.07 6.23
C GLN A 131 7.05 5.45 5.01
N ALA A 132 6.63 6.51 4.31
CA ALA A 132 7.37 7.09 3.20
C ALA A 132 8.23 8.25 3.69
N GLU A 133 9.50 8.30 3.24
CA GLU A 133 10.42 9.39 3.57
C GLU A 133 11.17 9.83 2.30
N TYR A 134 11.33 11.14 2.13
CA TYR A 134 12.15 11.76 1.10
C TYR A 134 12.71 13.09 1.60
N GLY A 135 14.01 13.17 1.81
CA GLY A 135 14.63 14.32 2.44
C GLY A 135 13.99 14.63 3.80
N ASN A 136 13.43 15.84 3.93
CA ASN A 136 12.68 16.25 5.13
C ASN A 136 11.17 15.96 5.06
N PHE A 137 10.70 15.35 3.97
CA PHE A 137 9.30 14.95 3.82
C PHE A 137 9.08 13.57 4.46
N SER A 138 7.97 13.41 5.16
CA SER A 138 7.54 12.11 5.69
C SER A 138 6.03 11.98 5.63
N MET A 139 5.56 10.78 5.25
CA MET A 139 4.15 10.45 5.14
C MET A 139 3.90 9.06 5.72
N LEU A 140 2.83 8.94 6.50
CA LEU A 140 2.35 7.67 7.00
C LEU A 140 1.10 7.25 6.21
N LEU A 141 1.18 6.06 5.63
CA LEU A 141 0.15 5.42 4.82
C LEU A 141 -0.34 4.20 5.59
N THR A 142 -1.52 4.28 6.13
CA THR A 142 -2.01 3.34 7.15
C THR A 142 -2.89 2.22 6.61
N GLY A 143 -3.16 2.20 5.30
CA GLY A 143 -4.23 1.35 4.78
C GLY A 143 -5.51 1.60 5.57
N ASP A 144 -6.17 0.53 5.94
CA ASP A 144 -7.38 0.56 6.75
C ASP A 144 -7.17 -0.07 8.13
N VAL A 145 -5.91 -0.04 8.61
CA VAL A 145 -5.55 -0.62 9.90
C VAL A 145 -6.48 -0.18 11.02
N GLU A 146 -6.99 -1.15 11.78
CA GLU A 146 -7.90 -0.93 12.89
C GLU A 146 -7.71 -1.98 14.00
N GLY A 147 -8.41 -1.83 15.09
CA GLY A 147 -8.55 -2.85 16.13
C GLY A 147 -7.22 -3.34 16.73
N ALA A 148 -6.94 -4.63 16.58
CA ALA A 148 -5.72 -5.25 17.12
C ALA A 148 -4.48 -4.81 16.35
N GLY A 149 -4.57 -4.62 15.04
CA GLY A 149 -3.46 -4.15 14.21
C GLY A 149 -2.99 -2.76 14.61
N GLU A 150 -3.91 -1.84 14.83
CA GLU A 150 -3.60 -0.49 15.30
C GLU A 150 -2.94 -0.51 16.69
N LYS A 151 -3.47 -1.32 17.62
CA LYS A 151 -2.88 -1.50 18.95
C LYS A 151 -1.48 -2.09 18.88
N GLN A 152 -1.26 -3.08 17.99
CA GLN A 152 0.04 -3.70 17.76
C GLN A 152 1.02 -2.66 17.21
N LEU A 153 0.62 -1.88 16.20
CA LEU A 153 1.42 -0.83 15.60
C LEU A 153 1.86 0.22 16.64
N VAL A 154 0.96 0.68 17.49
CA VAL A 154 1.30 1.62 18.58
C VAL A 154 2.30 1.02 19.56
N LYS A 155 2.20 -0.27 19.88
CA LYS A 155 3.10 -0.97 20.80
C LYS A 155 4.45 -1.32 20.20
N SER A 156 4.54 -1.45 18.88
CA SER A 156 5.76 -1.87 18.18
C SER A 156 6.94 -0.92 18.34
N GLY A 157 6.68 0.35 18.67
CA GLY A 157 7.69 1.40 18.72
C GLY A 157 8.21 1.84 17.35
N ARG A 158 7.62 1.34 16.24
CA ARG A 158 8.04 1.68 14.87
C ARG A 158 7.42 2.96 14.33
N LEU A 159 6.35 3.46 14.98
CA LEU A 159 5.70 4.70 14.59
C LEU A 159 6.66 5.88 14.74
N GLY A 160 7.04 6.47 13.61
CA GLY A 160 7.76 7.72 13.54
C GLY A 160 6.82 8.92 13.49
N LYS A 161 7.38 10.12 13.69
CA LYS A 161 6.66 11.37 13.38
C LYS A 161 6.52 11.48 11.86
N CYS A 162 5.37 11.99 11.41
CA CYS A 162 5.13 12.27 10.00
C CYS A 162 4.54 13.67 9.80
N ARG A 163 4.76 14.23 8.60
CA ARG A 163 4.17 15.50 8.20
C ARG A 163 2.78 15.33 7.60
N ILE A 164 2.56 14.19 6.96
CA ILE A 164 1.27 13.84 6.35
C ILE A 164 0.86 12.47 6.88
N LEU A 165 -0.39 12.36 7.27
CA LEU A 165 -1.03 11.12 7.66
C LEU A 165 -2.22 10.84 6.74
N LYS A 166 -2.19 9.71 5.98
CA LYS A 166 -3.42 9.14 5.44
C LYS A 166 -4.16 8.53 6.63
N ALA A 167 -5.33 9.07 6.95
CA ALA A 167 -6.14 8.54 8.03
C ALA A 167 -6.54 7.09 7.74
N ALA A 168 -6.43 6.22 8.76
CA ALA A 168 -6.80 4.83 8.64
C ALA A 168 -8.31 4.68 8.37
N HIS A 169 -8.67 3.66 7.59
CA HIS A 169 -10.04 3.29 7.27
C HIS A 169 -10.90 4.53 6.90
N HIS A 170 -10.42 5.29 5.90
CA HIS A 170 -11.06 6.49 5.35
C HIS A 170 -11.45 7.56 6.38
N GLY A 171 -10.81 7.56 7.56
CA GLY A 171 -11.12 8.49 8.65
C GLY A 171 -12.24 8.02 9.57
N SER A 172 -12.42 6.70 9.72
CA SER A 172 -13.35 6.09 10.68
C SER A 172 -13.25 6.73 12.08
N PRO A 173 -14.36 6.87 12.82
CA PRO A 173 -14.41 7.66 14.05
C PRO A 173 -13.64 7.12 15.26
N HIS A 174 -12.90 6.03 15.11
CA HIS A 174 -12.19 5.38 16.21
C HIS A 174 -10.66 5.22 16.04
N PRO A 175 -9.91 6.15 15.40
CA PRO A 175 -8.48 5.98 15.26
C PRO A 175 -7.74 6.30 16.56
N ILE A 176 -6.84 5.40 16.98
CA ILE A 176 -5.90 5.62 18.10
C ILE A 176 -4.66 6.42 17.61
N LEU A 177 -4.39 6.37 16.32
CA LEU A 177 -3.16 6.90 15.69
C LEU A 177 -3.00 8.44 15.66
N PRO A 178 -4.04 9.30 15.56
CA PRO A 178 -3.84 10.70 15.22
C PRO A 178 -3.03 11.53 16.22
N SER A 179 -3.09 11.22 17.51
CA SER A 179 -2.48 12.07 18.54
C SER A 179 -0.98 11.88 18.72
N ARG A 180 -0.39 10.81 18.17
CA ARG A 180 1.03 10.46 18.39
C ARG A 180 1.93 10.66 17.16
N CYS A 181 1.35 10.78 15.97
CA CYS A 181 2.10 10.71 14.71
C CYS A 181 2.38 12.07 14.06
N LEU A 182 1.57 13.09 14.34
CA LEU A 182 1.75 14.40 13.73
C LEU A 182 2.79 15.21 14.52
N SER A 183 3.85 15.68 13.84
CA SER A 183 4.79 16.65 14.40
C SER A 183 4.14 18.02 14.46
N SER A 184 4.09 18.61 15.64
CA SER A 184 3.89 20.05 15.80
C SER A 184 5.03 20.81 15.16
#